data_8e9603b4cd4130044338af14c34eb62b
#
_entry.id   8e9603b4cd4130044338af14c34eb62b
#
_cell.length_a   1.000
_cell.length_b   1.000
_cell.length_c   1.000
_cell.angle_alpha   90.00
_cell.angle_beta   90.00
_cell.angle_gamma   90.00
#
_symmetry.space_group_name_H-M   'P 1'
#
loop_
_entity.id
_entity.type
_entity.pdbx_description
1 polymer ?
#
loop_
_entity_poly.entity_id
_entity_poly.type
_entity_poly.pdbx_seq_one_letter_code
_entity_poly.pdbx_strand_id
1 'polypeptide(L)'
;MKVDTDAGHYGLGEIGMRGWGVAIGHAIEHLSELVIGADPWETERLWQEMFRSGFFPADTVYSCAISAIDIALWDIKGKSVDKPVYKLLGGPVRD
;
A
#
# COMPACT_ATOMS: atom_id res chain seq x y z
N MET A 1 2.87 -8.96 -3.48
CA MET A 1 3.42 -7.71 -4.05
C MET A 1 4.50 -7.16 -3.13
N LYS A 2 5.55 -6.65 -3.70
CA LYS A 2 6.69 -6.10 -2.96
C LYS A 2 6.96 -4.67 -3.42
N VAL A 3 7.16 -3.78 -2.47
CA VAL A 3 7.58 -2.39 -2.72
C VAL A 3 8.99 -2.20 -2.15
N ASP A 4 9.92 -1.79 -3.00
CA ASP A 4 11.30 -1.52 -2.60
C ASP A 4 11.53 -0.02 -2.44
N THR A 5 12.45 0.34 -1.54
CA THR A 5 12.90 1.73 -1.35
C THR A 5 14.38 1.86 -1.64
N ASP A 6 14.83 3.09 -1.92
CA ASP A 6 16.25 3.41 -2.10
C ASP A 6 17.06 3.36 -0.79
N ALA A 7 16.37 3.36 0.36
CA ALA A 7 17.00 3.26 1.68
C ALA A 7 17.26 1.80 2.12
N GLY A 8 16.99 0.81 1.26
CA GLY A 8 17.23 -0.60 1.54
C GLY A 8 16.12 -1.33 2.27
N HIS A 9 15.02 -0.64 2.57
CA HIS A 9 13.81 -1.28 3.14
C HIS A 9 12.88 -1.75 2.03
N TYR A 10 12.07 -2.76 2.33
CA TYR A 10 11.00 -3.19 1.45
C TYR A 10 9.74 -3.49 2.26
N GLY A 11 8.59 -3.40 1.61
CA GLY A 11 7.31 -3.73 2.21
C GLY A 11 6.56 -4.76 1.39
N LEU A 12 5.76 -5.56 2.05
CA LEU A 12 4.93 -6.59 1.43
C LEU A 12 3.46 -6.25 1.58
N GLY A 13 2.72 -6.39 0.49
CA GLY A 13 1.27 -6.29 0.47
C GLY A 13 0.69 -7.52 -0.21
N GLU A 14 -0.54 -7.87 0.15
CA GLU A 14 -1.21 -9.04 -0.37
C GLU A 14 -2.56 -8.67 -0.99
N ILE A 15 -2.87 -9.36 -2.10
CA ILE A 15 -4.17 -9.26 -2.77
C ILE A 15 -5.05 -10.37 -2.21
N GLY A 16 -6.20 -10.00 -1.62
CA GLY A 16 -7.08 -10.96 -0.98
C GLY A 16 -8.35 -11.32 -1.75
N MET A 17 -8.63 -10.67 -2.87
CA MET A 17 -9.87 -10.89 -3.62
C MET A 17 -9.74 -12.08 -4.55
N ARG A 18 -10.44 -13.16 -4.21
CA ARG A 18 -10.42 -14.41 -4.97
C ARG A 18 -11.01 -14.22 -6.37
N GLY A 19 -10.32 -14.76 -7.37
CA GLY A 19 -10.79 -14.74 -8.76
C GLY A 19 -10.44 -13.49 -9.55
N TRP A 20 -9.91 -12.44 -8.89
CA TRP A 20 -9.59 -11.15 -9.52
C TRP A 20 -8.12 -10.80 -9.47
N GLY A 21 -7.25 -11.78 -9.15
CA GLY A 21 -5.81 -11.54 -8.95
C GLY A 21 -5.13 -10.89 -10.13
N VAL A 22 -5.43 -11.30 -11.37
CA VAL A 22 -4.81 -10.71 -12.57
C VAL A 22 -5.24 -9.26 -12.76
N ALA A 23 -6.54 -8.98 -12.61
CA ALA A 23 -7.07 -7.62 -12.74
C ALA A 23 -6.49 -6.70 -11.68
N ILE A 24 -6.40 -7.15 -10.43
CA ILE A 24 -5.82 -6.38 -9.34
C ILE A 24 -4.31 -6.16 -9.57
N GLY A 25 -3.60 -7.16 -10.10
CA GLY A 25 -2.19 -7.03 -10.48
C GLY A 25 -1.98 -5.91 -11.50
N HIS A 26 -2.82 -5.83 -12.52
CA HIS A 26 -2.76 -4.73 -13.50
C HIS A 26 -3.15 -3.38 -12.89
N ALA A 27 -4.12 -3.37 -11.96
CA ALA A 27 -4.46 -2.14 -11.24
C ALA A 27 -3.27 -1.64 -10.39
N ILE A 28 -2.53 -2.54 -9.76
CA ILE A 28 -1.31 -2.20 -9.01
C ILE A 28 -0.26 -1.60 -9.96
N GLU A 29 -0.05 -2.19 -11.13
CA GLU A 29 0.87 -1.64 -12.12
C GLU A 29 0.46 -0.23 -12.54
N HIS A 30 -0.81 -0.02 -12.78
CA HIS A 30 -1.34 1.30 -13.13
C HIS A 30 -1.10 2.33 -12.03
N LEU A 31 -1.41 1.96 -10.79
CA LEU A 31 -1.23 2.84 -9.62
C LEU A 31 0.24 3.04 -9.26
N SER A 32 1.14 2.14 -9.68
CA SER A 32 2.56 2.24 -9.38
C SER A 32 3.19 3.54 -9.90
N GLU A 33 2.65 4.10 -10.96
CA GLU A 33 3.12 5.38 -11.50
C GLU A 33 3.00 6.53 -10.49
N LEU A 34 2.03 6.46 -9.58
CA LEU A 34 1.85 7.47 -8.52
C LEU A 34 2.78 7.22 -7.33
N VAL A 35 3.20 5.99 -7.13
CA VAL A 35 3.95 5.56 -5.94
C VAL A 35 5.46 5.59 -6.18
N ILE A 36 5.90 5.20 -7.38
CA ILE A 36 7.33 5.18 -7.74
C ILE A 36 7.88 6.60 -7.67
N GLY A 37 8.95 6.78 -6.90
CA GLY A 37 9.58 8.09 -6.69
C GLY A 37 8.96 8.92 -5.58
N ALA A 38 7.86 8.44 -4.97
CA ALA A 38 7.22 9.14 -3.85
C ALA A 38 7.85 8.77 -2.51
N ASP A 39 7.60 9.61 -1.50
CA ASP A 39 8.02 9.33 -0.14
C ASP A 39 7.10 8.29 0.49
N PRO A 40 7.61 7.10 0.88
CA PRO A 40 6.76 6.05 1.44
C PRO A 40 6.15 6.42 2.80
N TRP A 41 6.63 7.47 3.48
CA TRP A 41 6.05 7.96 4.73
C TRP A 41 4.76 8.75 4.52
N GLU A 42 4.52 9.28 3.33
CA GLU A 42 3.32 10.05 3.00
C GLU A 42 2.14 9.13 2.64
N THR A 43 1.83 8.16 3.49
CA THR A 43 0.83 7.14 3.21
C THR A 43 -0.56 7.71 2.98
N GLU A 44 -0.98 8.69 3.77
CA GLU A 44 -2.30 9.28 3.61
C GLU A 44 -2.43 10.05 2.30
N ARG A 45 -1.40 10.82 1.95
CA ARG A 45 -1.35 11.54 0.68
C ARG A 45 -1.43 10.58 -0.51
N LEU A 46 -0.61 9.53 -0.48
CA LEU A 46 -0.57 8.53 -1.54
C LEU A 46 -1.91 7.79 -1.65
N TRP A 47 -2.53 7.48 -0.52
CA TRP A 47 -3.85 6.85 -0.52
C TRP A 47 -4.90 7.74 -1.21
N GLN A 48 -4.93 9.02 -0.87
CA GLN A 48 -5.86 9.98 -1.47
C GLN A 48 -5.60 10.13 -2.99
N GLU A 49 -4.34 10.23 -3.38
CA GLU A 49 -3.99 10.33 -4.79
C GLU A 49 -4.42 9.09 -5.57
N MET A 50 -4.15 7.89 -5.03
CA MET A 50 -4.56 6.64 -5.66
C MET A 50 -6.08 6.51 -5.76
N PHE A 51 -6.80 6.85 -4.69
CA PHE A 51 -8.26 6.76 -4.65
C PHE A 51 -8.93 7.68 -5.67
N ARG A 52 -8.33 8.84 -5.94
CA ARG A 52 -8.88 9.87 -6.81
C ARG A 52 -8.19 9.97 -8.17
N SER A 53 -7.33 9.01 -8.52
CA SER A 53 -6.50 9.09 -9.72
C SER A 53 -7.27 8.93 -11.02
N GLY A 54 -8.46 8.32 -10.98
CA GLY A 54 -9.28 8.12 -12.17
C GLY A 54 -10.41 9.12 -12.28
N PHE A 55 -11.19 9.01 -13.36
CA PHE A 55 -12.38 9.82 -13.55
C PHE A 55 -13.44 9.55 -12.48
N PHE A 56 -13.58 8.28 -12.09
CA PHE A 56 -14.45 7.86 -11.01
C PHE A 56 -13.63 7.52 -9.77
N PRO A 57 -14.23 7.61 -8.55
CA PRO A 57 -13.58 7.11 -7.35
C PRO A 57 -13.26 5.61 -7.49
N ALA A 58 -12.27 5.14 -6.73
CA ALA A 58 -11.84 3.76 -6.79
C ALA A 58 -12.99 2.79 -6.48
N ASP A 59 -13.14 1.80 -7.33
CA ASP A 59 -14.09 0.69 -7.13
C ASP A 59 -13.45 -0.43 -6.31
N THR A 60 -14.13 -1.59 -6.27
CA THR A 60 -13.68 -2.74 -5.49
C THR A 60 -12.30 -3.24 -5.93
N VAL A 61 -12.04 -3.36 -7.23
CA VAL A 61 -10.75 -3.82 -7.77
C VAL A 61 -9.64 -2.83 -7.42
N TYR A 62 -9.86 -1.55 -7.68
CA TYR A 62 -8.88 -0.51 -7.34
C TYR A 62 -8.66 -0.40 -5.84
N SER A 63 -9.72 -0.51 -5.05
CA SER A 63 -9.60 -0.46 -3.58
C SER A 63 -8.74 -1.61 -3.04
N CYS A 64 -8.87 -2.80 -3.61
CA CYS A 64 -8.00 -3.92 -3.25
C CYS A 64 -6.54 -3.64 -3.61
N ALA A 65 -6.29 -3.05 -4.79
CA ALA A 65 -4.95 -2.68 -5.22
C ALA A 65 -4.35 -1.60 -4.31
N ILE A 66 -5.12 -0.57 -3.98
CA ILE A 66 -4.72 0.51 -3.06
C ILE A 66 -4.39 -0.08 -1.68
N SER A 67 -5.23 -0.98 -1.17
CA SER A 67 -5.00 -1.63 0.11
C SER A 67 -3.69 -2.41 0.12
N ALA A 68 -3.38 -3.16 -0.93
CA ALA A 68 -2.12 -3.91 -1.01
C ALA A 68 -0.90 -2.97 -0.98
N ILE A 69 -0.96 -1.87 -1.72
CA ILE A 69 0.10 -0.86 -1.72
C ILE A 69 0.21 -0.19 -0.35
N ASP A 70 -0.90 0.22 0.25
CA ASP A 70 -0.92 0.89 1.55
C ASP A 70 -0.34 0.00 2.65
N ILE A 71 -0.70 -1.28 2.68
CA ILE A 71 -0.14 -2.25 3.63
C ILE A 71 1.37 -2.35 3.46
N ALA A 72 1.87 -2.41 2.21
CA ALA A 72 3.30 -2.44 1.95
C ALA A 72 4.01 -1.19 2.44
N LEU A 73 3.39 -0.01 2.28
CA LEU A 73 3.95 1.25 2.79
C LEU A 73 4.01 1.27 4.32
N TRP A 74 3.00 0.77 5.00
CA TRP A 74 3.02 0.64 6.46
C TRP A 74 4.09 -0.34 6.93
N ASP A 75 4.29 -1.43 6.19
CA ASP A 75 5.37 -2.38 6.48
C ASP A 75 6.75 -1.70 6.36
N ILE A 76 6.95 -0.88 5.33
CA ILE A 76 8.16 -0.07 5.19
C ILE A 76 8.35 0.87 6.38
N LYS A 77 7.30 1.56 6.81
CA LYS A 77 7.35 2.45 7.98
C LYS A 77 7.82 1.69 9.23
N GLY A 78 7.20 0.54 9.48
CA GLY A 78 7.56 -0.29 10.62
C GLY A 78 9.02 -0.71 10.60
N LYS A 79 9.49 -1.18 9.47
CA LYS A 79 10.89 -1.61 9.28
C LYS A 79 11.87 -0.45 9.44
N SER A 80 11.52 0.74 8.93
CA SER A 80 12.40 1.91 9.00
C SER A 80 12.64 2.41 10.43
N VAL A 81 11.72 2.15 11.35
CA VAL A 81 11.83 2.54 12.77
C VAL A 81 11.98 1.33 13.70
N ASP A 82 12.14 0.14 13.13
CA ASP A 82 12.31 -1.12 13.87
C ASP A 82 11.16 -1.37 14.86
N LYS A 83 9.93 -1.16 14.38
CA LYS A 83 8.71 -1.39 15.15
C LYS A 83 7.70 -2.16 14.32
N PRO A 84 6.96 -3.11 14.90
CA PRO A 84 5.86 -3.74 14.19
C PRO A 84 4.73 -2.74 13.95
N VAL A 85 3.99 -2.96 12.85
CA VAL A 85 2.94 -2.01 12.41
C VAL A 85 1.91 -1.74 13.50
N TYR A 86 1.50 -2.75 14.27
CA TYR A 86 0.50 -2.54 15.33
C TYR A 86 0.96 -1.52 16.38
N LYS A 87 2.26 -1.39 16.62
CA LYS A 87 2.82 -0.38 17.51
C LYS A 87 2.66 1.02 16.94
N LEU A 88 2.83 1.16 15.62
CA LEU A 88 2.63 2.45 14.94
C LEU A 88 1.17 2.87 14.97
N LEU A 89 0.24 1.90 15.02
CA LEU A 89 -1.19 2.14 15.05
C LEU A 89 -1.76 2.36 16.46
N GLY A 90 -0.91 2.40 17.48
CA GLY A 90 -1.34 2.72 18.84
C GLY A 90 -1.19 1.58 19.85
N GLY A 91 -0.71 0.41 19.41
CA GLY A 91 -0.49 -0.74 20.29
C GLY A 91 -1.65 -1.74 20.27
N PRO A 92 -1.51 -2.83 21.03
CA PRO A 92 -2.54 -3.88 21.05
C PRO A 92 -3.78 -3.43 21.81
N VAL A 93 -4.95 -3.85 21.33
CA VAL A 93 -6.24 -3.63 22.01
C VAL A 93 -6.54 -4.79 22.96
N ARG A 94 -5.98 -5.96 22.67
CA ARG A 94 -6.11 -7.16 23.49
C ARG A 94 -4.86 -8.02 23.36
N ASP A 95 -4.66 -8.89 24.31
CA ASP A 95 -3.51 -9.80 24.35
C ASP A 95 -3.61 -10.91 23.31
#